data_7320159fcbf46ae28772ad38588233c5
#
_entry.id   7320159fcbf46ae28772ad38588233c5
#
_cell.length_a   1.000
_cell.length_b   1.000
_cell.length_c   1.000
_cell.angle_alpha   90.00
_cell.angle_beta   90.00
_cell.angle_gamma   90.00
#
_symmetry.space_group_name_H-M   'P 1'
#
loop_
_entity.id
_entity.type
_entity.pdbx_description
1 polymer ?
#
loop_
_entity_poly.entity_id
_entity_poly.type
_entity_poly.pdbx_seq_one_letter_code
_entity_poly.pdbx_strand_id
1 'polypeptide(L)'
;MENLKKVTIYTDGACSGNPGPGGYGAILIYNGKEKEISGGEKNTTNNKMEMMAVIKALEVLKEKCDVEVYSDSAYVVNSINNKWVYSWKKNNWIKSDKTKAKNIELWEELIRLISFH
;
A
#
# COMPACT_ATOMS: atom_id res chain seq x y z
N MET A 1 9.03 25.82 9.78
CA MET A 1 8.99 24.80 8.71
C MET A 1 9.58 23.51 9.23
N GLU A 2 8.80 22.43 9.19
CA GLU A 2 9.28 21.13 9.65
C GLU A 2 10.12 20.48 8.57
N ASN A 3 11.30 19.96 8.97
CA ASN A 3 12.09 19.10 8.10
C ASN A 3 11.70 17.67 8.36
N LEU A 4 10.87 17.14 7.45
CA LEU A 4 10.45 15.74 7.55
C LEU A 4 11.58 14.82 7.14
N LYS A 5 11.68 13.69 7.81
CA LYS A 5 12.61 12.63 7.43
C LYS A 5 12.18 12.06 6.08
N LYS A 6 13.13 11.94 5.18
CA LYS A 6 12.87 11.36 3.86
C LYS A 6 13.09 9.86 3.93
N VAL A 7 12.06 9.10 3.64
CA VAL A 7 12.10 7.65 3.67
C VAL A 7 11.75 7.11 2.29
N THR A 8 12.61 6.25 1.76
CA THR A 8 12.35 5.55 0.50
C THR A 8 11.90 4.13 0.82
N ILE A 9 10.83 3.68 0.20
CA ILE A 9 10.26 2.37 0.44
C ILE A 9 10.13 1.61 -0.87
N TYR A 10 10.69 0.40 -0.91
CA TYR A 10 10.51 -0.54 -2.02
C TYR A 10 9.62 -1.66 -1.53
N THR A 11 8.57 -1.98 -2.28
CA THR A 11 7.62 -3.00 -1.89
C THR A 11 7.47 -4.06 -2.97
N ASP A 12 7.13 -5.29 -2.53
CA ASP A 12 6.83 -6.39 -3.42
C ASP A 12 5.82 -7.32 -2.75
N GLY A 13 4.93 -7.89 -3.55
CA GLY A 13 3.95 -8.84 -3.05
C GLY A 13 3.62 -9.84 -4.14
N ALA A 14 3.38 -11.06 -3.75
CA ALA A 14 3.08 -12.13 -4.68
C ALA A 14 2.14 -13.15 -4.06
N CYS A 15 1.44 -13.88 -4.90
CA CYS A 15 0.51 -14.90 -4.50
C CYS A 15 0.65 -16.12 -5.42
N SER A 16 0.68 -17.30 -4.83
CA SER A 16 0.74 -18.56 -5.58
C SER A 16 -0.70 -19.02 -5.83
N GLY A 17 -1.19 -18.77 -7.03
CA GLY A 17 -2.62 -18.88 -7.33
C GLY A 17 -3.33 -17.58 -6.97
N ASN A 18 -4.58 -17.43 -7.35
CA ASN A 18 -5.30 -16.19 -7.11
C ASN A 18 -6.79 -16.47 -6.96
N PRO A 19 -7.27 -16.86 -5.75
CA PRO A 19 -6.59 -16.80 -4.45
C PRO A 19 -5.67 -17.99 -4.17
N GLY A 20 -4.79 -17.82 -3.17
CA GLY A 20 -3.86 -18.85 -2.72
C GLY A 20 -2.91 -18.29 -1.67
N PRO A 21 -1.89 -19.08 -1.27
CA PRO A 21 -0.88 -18.59 -0.35
C PRO A 21 -0.10 -17.44 -0.96
N GLY A 22 0.17 -16.41 -0.18
CA GLY A 22 0.91 -15.25 -0.65
C GLY A 22 1.80 -14.65 0.40
N GLY A 23 2.69 -13.76 -0.04
CA GLY A 23 3.61 -13.06 0.83
C GLY A 23 3.88 -11.66 0.33
N TYR A 24 4.38 -10.84 1.22
CA TYR A 24 4.79 -9.48 0.90
C TYR A 24 6.09 -9.13 1.61
N GLY A 25 6.79 -8.17 1.04
CA GLY A 25 8.00 -7.64 1.65
C GLY A 25 8.16 -6.17 1.34
N ALA A 26 8.91 -5.48 2.17
CA ALA A 26 9.26 -4.10 1.93
C ALA A 26 10.63 -3.79 2.53
N ILE A 27 11.32 -2.87 1.89
CA ILE A 27 12.60 -2.34 2.37
C ILE A 27 12.41 -0.83 2.57
N LEU A 28 12.65 -0.38 3.79
CA LEU A 28 12.59 1.05 4.13
C LEU A 28 14.01 1.57 4.27
N ILE A 29 14.31 2.65 3.57
CA ILE A 29 15.65 3.24 3.58
C ILE A 29 15.55 4.67 4.12
N TYR A 30 16.31 4.92 5.18
CA TYR A 30 16.42 6.25 5.76
C TYR A 30 17.88 6.52 6.12
N ASN A 31 18.41 7.60 5.53
CA ASN A 31 19.77 8.05 5.85
C ASN A 31 20.83 6.94 5.71
N GLY A 32 20.72 6.14 4.65
CA GLY A 32 21.63 5.04 4.36
C GLY A 32 21.39 3.77 5.16
N LYS A 33 20.42 3.78 6.07
CA LYS A 33 20.05 2.60 6.86
C LYS A 33 18.84 1.91 6.25
N GLU A 34 18.86 0.59 6.24
CA GLU A 34 17.78 -0.21 5.69
C GLU A 34 17.08 -1.01 6.77
N LYS A 35 15.76 -1.10 6.64
CA LYS A 35 14.95 -2.00 7.46
C LYS A 35 14.08 -2.84 6.54
N GLU A 36 14.12 -4.15 6.73
CA GLU A 36 13.29 -5.07 5.97
C GLU A 36 12.12 -5.55 6.81
N ILE A 37 10.95 -5.65 6.18
CA ILE A 37 9.78 -6.29 6.77
C ILE A 37 9.22 -7.29 5.79
N SER A 38 8.54 -8.31 6.30
CA SER A 38 7.89 -9.31 5.47
C SER A 38 6.75 -9.96 6.23
N GLY A 39 5.85 -10.58 5.49
CA GLY A 39 4.73 -11.32 6.06
C GLY A 39 4.03 -12.13 4.99
N GLY A 40 3.03 -12.88 5.38
CA GLY A 40 2.29 -13.71 4.43
C GLY A 40 0.93 -14.10 4.96
N GLU A 41 0.12 -14.64 4.07
CA GLU A 41 -1.21 -15.14 4.38
C GLU A 41 -1.46 -16.44 3.62
N LYS A 42 -2.26 -17.34 4.21
CA LYS A 42 -2.54 -18.64 3.62
C LYS A 42 -3.50 -18.56 2.43
N ASN A 43 -4.39 -17.58 2.44
CA ASN A 43 -5.40 -17.41 1.39
C ASN A 43 -5.56 -15.92 1.07
N THR A 44 -4.98 -15.49 -0.02
CA THR A 44 -4.93 -14.07 -0.37
C THR A 44 -4.89 -13.90 -1.90
N THR A 45 -4.66 -12.69 -2.36
CA THR A 45 -4.52 -12.36 -3.78
C THR A 45 -3.28 -11.51 -4.00
N ASN A 46 -2.79 -11.43 -5.25
CA ASN A 46 -1.67 -10.57 -5.59
C ASN A 46 -1.92 -9.12 -5.17
N ASN A 47 -3.10 -8.58 -5.48
CA ASN A 47 -3.43 -7.20 -5.15
C ASN A 47 -3.39 -6.94 -3.64
N LYS A 48 -3.92 -7.87 -2.84
CA LYS A 48 -3.89 -7.76 -1.38
C LYS A 48 -2.46 -7.75 -0.86
N MET A 49 -1.60 -8.61 -1.41
CA MET A 49 -0.21 -8.68 -0.96
C MET A 49 0.57 -7.42 -1.33
N GLU A 50 0.33 -6.88 -2.51
CA GLU A 50 0.93 -5.61 -2.91
C GLU A 50 0.48 -4.46 -2.01
N MET A 51 -0.80 -4.42 -1.66
CA MET A 51 -1.34 -3.41 -0.74
C MET A 51 -0.79 -3.59 0.67
N MET A 52 -0.71 -4.83 1.16
CA MET A 52 -0.20 -5.14 2.50
C MET A 52 1.26 -4.73 2.64
N ALA A 53 2.07 -4.90 1.60
CA ALA A 53 3.47 -4.46 1.62
C ALA A 53 3.57 -2.96 1.92
N VAL A 54 2.77 -2.15 1.23
CA VAL A 54 2.77 -0.70 1.43
C VAL A 54 2.22 -0.34 2.82
N ILE A 55 1.11 -0.94 3.21
CA ILE A 55 0.48 -0.67 4.51
C ILE A 55 1.44 -0.99 5.65
N LYS A 56 2.03 -2.18 5.65
CA LYS A 56 2.92 -2.59 6.73
C LYS A 56 4.19 -1.74 6.78
N ALA A 57 4.70 -1.32 5.63
CA ALA A 57 5.85 -0.42 5.57
C ALA A 57 5.51 0.93 6.20
N LEU A 58 4.36 1.51 5.85
CA LEU A 58 3.95 2.80 6.41
C LEU A 58 3.66 2.71 7.90
N GLU A 59 3.13 1.59 8.38
CA GLU A 59 2.87 1.37 9.82
C GLU A 59 4.15 1.35 10.65
N VAL A 60 5.29 1.03 10.07
CA VAL A 60 6.57 1.06 10.77
C VAL A 60 6.98 2.47 11.16
N LEU A 61 6.56 3.46 10.37
CA LEU A 61 6.93 4.86 10.59
C LEU A 61 6.07 5.46 11.71
N LYS A 62 6.72 5.81 12.82
CA LYS A 62 6.03 6.31 14.03
C LYS A 62 5.79 7.80 14.02
N GLU A 63 6.41 8.51 13.10
CA GLU A 63 6.27 9.96 12.96
C GLU A 63 5.99 10.32 11.50
N LYS A 64 5.49 11.51 11.28
CA LYS A 64 5.23 11.99 9.93
C LYS A 64 6.55 12.08 9.15
N CYS A 65 6.58 11.47 7.97
CA CYS A 65 7.76 11.43 7.11
C CYS A 65 7.39 11.88 5.69
N ASP A 66 8.41 12.32 4.96
CA ASP A 66 8.30 12.53 3.52
C ASP A 66 8.64 11.19 2.86
N VAL A 67 7.62 10.48 2.39
CA VAL A 67 7.74 9.09 1.96
C VAL A 67 7.64 8.99 0.44
N GLU A 68 8.57 8.25 -0.16
CA GLU A 68 8.54 7.89 -1.56
C GLU A 68 8.46 6.37 -1.67
N VAL A 69 7.38 5.87 -2.27
CA VAL A 69 7.11 4.43 -2.36
C VAL A 69 7.27 3.98 -3.81
N TYR A 70 8.04 2.93 -4.00
CA TYR A 70 8.21 2.25 -5.28
C TYR A 70 7.53 0.89 -5.24
N SER A 71 6.58 0.68 -6.11
CA SER A 71 5.82 -0.56 -6.22
C SER A 71 5.66 -0.93 -7.69
N ASP A 72 5.75 -2.23 -7.99
CA ASP A 72 5.50 -2.74 -9.35
C ASP A 72 4.01 -2.95 -9.63
N SER A 73 3.16 -2.78 -8.62
CA SER A 73 1.73 -3.00 -8.78
C SER A 73 1.06 -1.83 -9.49
N ALA A 74 0.68 -2.02 -10.73
CA ALA A 74 -0.11 -1.02 -11.47
C ALA A 74 -1.44 -0.75 -10.77
N TYR A 75 -2.04 -1.78 -10.17
CA TYR A 75 -3.29 -1.64 -9.41
C TYR A 75 -3.15 -0.63 -8.27
N VAL A 76 -2.11 -0.77 -7.45
CA VAL A 76 -1.88 0.13 -6.32
C VAL A 76 -1.47 1.52 -6.79
N VAL A 77 -0.46 1.58 -7.66
CA VAL A 77 0.13 2.85 -8.11
C VAL A 77 -0.90 3.69 -8.85
N ASN A 78 -1.59 3.10 -9.82
CA ASN A 78 -2.56 3.84 -10.63
C ASN A 78 -3.80 4.25 -9.85
N SER A 79 -4.27 3.40 -8.94
CA SER A 79 -5.44 3.73 -8.12
C SER A 79 -5.19 4.95 -7.23
N ILE A 80 -3.96 5.12 -6.76
CA ILE A 80 -3.59 6.27 -5.95
C ILE A 80 -3.23 7.47 -6.82
N ASN A 81 -2.34 7.29 -7.78
CA ASN A 81 -1.83 8.41 -8.61
C ASN A 81 -2.91 9.04 -9.48
N ASN A 82 -3.83 8.24 -10.02
CA ASN A 82 -4.95 8.72 -10.80
C ASN A 82 -6.16 9.08 -9.94
N LYS A 83 -6.01 8.99 -8.62
CA LYS A 83 -7.06 9.33 -7.64
C LYS A 83 -8.33 8.48 -7.77
N TRP A 84 -8.23 7.29 -8.37
CA TRP A 84 -9.38 6.39 -8.52
C TRP A 84 -9.93 5.97 -7.16
N VAL A 85 -9.05 5.64 -6.22
CA VAL A 85 -9.46 5.19 -4.88
C VAL A 85 -10.21 6.30 -4.13
N TYR A 86 -9.81 7.54 -4.29
CA TYR A 86 -10.50 8.67 -3.65
C TYR A 86 -11.87 8.89 -4.25
N SER A 87 -11.98 8.71 -5.56
CA SER A 87 -13.28 8.78 -6.26
C SER A 87 -14.21 7.65 -5.79
N TRP A 88 -13.70 6.43 -5.66
CA TRP A 88 -14.50 5.32 -5.16
C TRP A 88 -14.99 5.58 -3.74
N LYS A 89 -14.13 6.07 -2.86
CA LYS A 89 -14.49 6.38 -1.48
C LYS A 89 -15.59 7.44 -1.41
N LYS A 90 -15.47 8.50 -2.21
CA LYS A 90 -16.48 9.56 -2.30
C LYS A 90 -17.82 9.02 -2.79
N ASN A 91 -17.79 7.99 -3.60
CA ASN A 91 -18.99 7.40 -4.22
C ASN A 91 -19.41 6.08 -3.53
N ASN A 92 -19.22 6.00 -2.23
CA ASN A 92 -19.57 4.84 -1.39
C ASN A 92 -18.93 3.54 -1.88
N TRP A 93 -17.72 3.63 -2.43
CA TRP A 93 -16.96 2.49 -2.95
C TRP A 93 -17.60 1.81 -4.16
N ILE A 94 -18.41 2.55 -4.90
CA ILE A 94 -18.98 2.10 -6.16
C ILE A 94 -18.15 2.68 -7.30
N LYS A 95 -17.66 1.81 -8.18
CA LYS A 95 -16.85 2.21 -9.34
C LYS A 95 -17.74 2.75 -10.46
N SER A 96 -17.11 3.33 -11.48
CA SER A 96 -17.83 3.92 -12.63
C SER A 96 -18.69 2.89 -13.38
N ASP A 97 -18.30 1.61 -13.36
CA ASP A 97 -19.08 0.53 -13.97
C ASP A 97 -20.21 0.01 -13.07
N LYS A 98 -20.48 0.71 -11.96
CA LYS A 98 -21.50 0.41 -10.97
C LYS A 98 -21.25 -0.85 -10.14
N THR A 99 -20.05 -1.44 -10.23
CA THR A 99 -19.66 -2.52 -9.35
C THR A 99 -18.99 -1.98 -8.10
N LYS A 100 -19.04 -2.75 -7.01
CA LYS A 100 -18.39 -2.36 -5.75
C LYS A 100 -16.88 -2.55 -5.86
N ALA A 101 -16.11 -1.58 -5.39
CA ALA A 101 -14.67 -1.69 -5.34
C ALA A 101 -14.25 -2.84 -4.44
N LYS A 102 -13.13 -3.50 -4.78
CA LYS A 102 -12.57 -4.59 -3.97
C LYS A 102 -11.58 -4.03 -2.95
N ASN A 103 -11.32 -4.81 -1.92
CA ASN A 103 -10.29 -4.49 -0.92
C ASN A 103 -10.56 -3.17 -0.16
N ILE A 104 -11.81 -2.87 0.10
CA ILE A 104 -12.23 -1.61 0.72
C ILE A 104 -11.50 -1.37 2.05
N GLU A 105 -11.41 -2.37 2.91
CA GLU A 105 -10.76 -2.24 4.22
C GLU A 105 -9.29 -1.89 4.09
N LEU A 106 -8.60 -2.51 3.14
CA LEU A 106 -7.20 -2.22 2.87
C LEU A 106 -7.02 -0.82 2.29
N TRP A 107 -7.92 -0.40 1.39
CA TRP A 107 -7.88 0.96 0.84
C TRP A 107 -8.12 2.02 1.91
N GLU A 108 -9.05 1.78 2.83
CA GLU A 108 -9.31 2.73 3.92
C GLU A 108 -8.09 2.88 4.82
N GLU A 109 -7.45 1.77 5.17
CA GLU A 109 -6.22 1.81 5.98
C GLU A 109 -5.09 2.51 5.24
N LEU A 110 -4.92 2.23 3.96
CA LEU A 110 -3.86 2.84 3.15
C LEU A 110 -4.07 4.35 3.01
N ILE A 111 -5.31 4.78 2.76
CA ILE A 111 -5.63 6.21 2.69
C ILE A 111 -5.34 6.90 4.01
N ARG A 112 -5.69 6.27 5.13
CA ARG A 112 -5.41 6.81 6.47
C ARG A 112 -3.91 7.02 6.66
N LEU A 113 -3.10 6.03 6.30
CA LEU A 113 -1.65 6.11 6.43
C LEU A 113 -1.03 7.15 5.50
N ILE A 114 -1.52 7.25 4.27
CA ILE A 114 -1.07 8.28 3.33
C ILE A 114 -1.39 9.67 3.87
N SER A 115 -2.57 9.85 4.44
CA SER A 115 -2.99 11.14 5.01
C SER A 115 -2.15 11.53 6.22
N PHE A 116 -1.62 10.55 6.97
CA PHE A 116 -0.73 10.82 8.09
C PHE A 116 0.62 11.35 7.62
N HIS A 117 1.11 10.88 6.50
CA HIS A 117 2.38 11.31 5.92
C HIS A 117 2.15 12.31 4.78
#